data_0f45832f945982a89244eb45e42c3638
#
_entry.id   0f45832f945982a89244eb45e42c3638
#
_cell.length_a   1.000
_cell.length_b   1.000
_cell.length_c   1.000
_cell.angle_alpha   90.00
_cell.angle_beta   90.00
_cell.angle_gamma   90.00
#
_symmetry.space_group_name_H-M   'P 1'
#
loop_
_entity.id
_entity.type
_entity.pdbx_description
1 polymer ?
#
loop_
_entity_poly.entity_id
_entity_poly.type
_entity_poly.pdbx_seq_one_letter_code
_entity_poly.pdbx_strand_id
1 'polypeptide(L)'
;FKAYQIFKADVVDKDGRKVVSNVDWASGEAKAAVLGVLKDEAAPDITDSSTAQEVADYLSKAITDTTDTTVVKKDDLLNKIALAVEKEVPAGGSFDAETAFTATDKGYYLFMTDVTSIGTKEDHADKKQTGTSPIFAVVGGNAVTVTEKTNSPTVEKKVKDDKPHSNWADKADSQMGQNVEYQLTGTVAKNVDTFDTYYYQFHDELSAGLTAETATVKVTVDGAEIEGGKYVVAYDDQKNGNNLLTVTF
;
A
#
# COMPACT_ATOMS: atom_id res chain seq x y z
N PHE A 1 -2.78 12.30 1.41
CA PHE A 1 -2.15 12.24 0.07
C PHE A 1 -1.31 13.47 -0.16
N LYS A 2 -0.23 13.30 -0.92
CA LYS A 2 0.58 14.39 -1.51
C LYS A 2 0.35 14.43 -3.00
N ALA A 3 0.32 15.64 -3.58
CA ALA A 3 0.15 15.86 -5.00
C ALA A 3 1.42 16.47 -5.59
N TYR A 4 1.88 15.92 -6.71
CA TYR A 4 3.06 16.39 -7.44
C TYR A 4 2.68 16.67 -8.87
N GLN A 5 2.89 17.89 -9.34
CA GLN A 5 2.65 18.21 -10.74
C GLN A 5 3.85 17.79 -11.59
N ILE A 6 3.63 16.95 -12.58
CA ILE A 6 4.67 16.45 -13.48
C ILE A 6 4.70 17.25 -14.78
N PHE A 7 3.52 17.48 -15.37
CA PHE A 7 3.39 18.29 -16.55
C PHE A 7 2.31 19.36 -16.37
N LYS A 8 2.55 20.55 -16.88
CA LYS A 8 1.55 21.57 -17.14
C LYS A 8 0.92 21.28 -18.50
N ALA A 9 -0.36 21.56 -18.65
CA ALA A 9 -1.05 21.37 -19.92
C ALA A 9 -2.36 22.17 -19.97
N ASP A 10 -2.81 22.44 -21.17
CA ASP A 10 -4.19 22.86 -21.38
C ASP A 10 -5.09 21.63 -21.32
N VAL A 11 -6.11 21.70 -20.47
CA VAL A 11 -7.07 20.62 -20.29
C VAL A 11 -8.48 21.15 -20.51
N VAL A 12 -9.20 20.54 -21.44
CA VAL A 12 -10.60 20.84 -21.74
C VAL A 12 -11.41 19.54 -21.75
N ASP A 13 -12.66 19.62 -21.29
CA ASP A 13 -13.58 18.51 -21.39
C ASP A 13 -14.32 18.57 -22.73
N LYS A 14 -14.26 17.48 -23.49
CA LYS A 14 -14.97 17.34 -24.76
C LYS A 14 -15.58 15.93 -24.82
N ASP A 15 -16.89 15.89 -25.01
CA ASP A 15 -17.65 14.64 -25.14
C ASP A 15 -17.42 13.64 -23.99
N GLY A 16 -17.31 14.16 -22.75
CA GLY A 16 -17.08 13.36 -21.55
C GLY A 16 -15.64 12.86 -21.39
N ARG A 17 -14.70 13.34 -22.21
CA ARG A 17 -13.27 12.99 -22.13
C ARG A 17 -12.44 14.24 -21.92
N LYS A 18 -11.32 14.09 -21.22
CA LYS A 18 -10.31 15.13 -21.12
C LYS A 18 -9.44 15.13 -22.37
N VAL A 19 -9.40 16.28 -23.04
CA VAL A 19 -8.48 16.54 -24.13
C VAL A 19 -7.35 17.41 -23.60
N VAL A 20 -6.13 16.94 -23.79
CA VAL A 20 -4.91 17.57 -23.29
C VAL A 20 -4.10 18.10 -24.48
N SER A 21 -3.57 19.31 -24.37
CA SER A 21 -2.71 19.93 -25.36
C SER A 21 -1.67 20.84 -24.67
N ASN A 22 -0.67 21.28 -25.43
CA ASN A 22 0.38 22.18 -24.96
C ASN A 22 1.07 21.67 -23.69
N VAL A 23 1.49 20.40 -23.72
CA VAL A 23 2.16 19.76 -22.59
C VAL A 23 3.56 20.32 -22.44
N ASP A 24 3.87 20.81 -21.24
CA ASP A 24 5.20 21.27 -20.83
C ASP A 24 5.58 20.71 -19.46
N TRP A 25 6.85 20.71 -19.11
CA TRP A 25 7.30 20.29 -17.80
C TRP A 25 6.78 21.23 -16.71
N ALA A 26 6.32 20.67 -15.62
CA ALA A 26 5.88 21.47 -14.47
C ALA A 26 7.07 22.20 -13.82
N SER A 27 8.23 21.55 -13.75
CA SER A 27 9.46 22.10 -13.22
C SER A 27 10.68 21.38 -13.78
N GLY A 28 11.89 21.94 -13.54
CA GLY A 28 13.16 21.29 -13.88
C GLY A 28 13.39 20.02 -13.07
N GLU A 29 12.95 19.99 -11.82
CA GLU A 29 13.05 18.84 -10.93
C GLU A 29 12.15 17.69 -11.42
N ALA A 30 10.92 17.99 -11.81
CA ALA A 30 10.01 17.01 -12.40
C ALA A 30 10.60 16.42 -13.69
N LYS A 31 11.18 17.27 -14.56
CA LYS A 31 11.90 16.81 -15.75
C LYS A 31 13.04 15.86 -15.40
N ALA A 32 13.89 16.27 -14.48
CA ALA A 32 15.07 15.49 -14.10
C ALA A 32 14.70 14.13 -13.48
N ALA A 33 13.73 14.13 -12.56
CA ALA A 33 13.24 12.91 -11.92
C ALA A 33 12.69 11.89 -12.92
N VAL A 34 11.79 12.33 -13.81
CA VAL A 34 11.16 11.44 -14.78
C VAL A 34 12.15 10.96 -15.85
N LEU A 35 12.93 11.86 -16.45
CA LEU A 35 13.93 11.47 -17.45
C LEU A 35 15.02 10.57 -16.87
N GLY A 36 15.44 10.79 -15.61
CA GLY A 36 16.38 9.92 -14.94
C GLY A 36 15.89 8.47 -14.91
N VAL A 37 14.68 8.24 -14.44
CA VAL A 37 14.08 6.90 -14.42
C VAL A 37 13.95 6.31 -15.82
N LEU A 38 13.45 7.07 -16.79
CA LEU A 38 13.27 6.56 -18.14
C LEU A 38 14.58 6.17 -18.82
N LYS A 39 15.67 6.85 -18.51
CA LYS A 39 17.02 6.49 -19.00
C LYS A 39 17.52 5.20 -18.34
N ASP A 40 17.34 5.07 -17.02
CA ASP A 40 17.73 3.86 -16.28
C ASP A 40 16.95 2.63 -16.77
N GLU A 41 15.70 2.81 -17.15
CA GLU A 41 14.86 1.77 -17.76
C GLU A 41 15.11 1.56 -19.25
N ALA A 42 16.09 2.25 -19.84
CA ALA A 42 16.42 2.19 -21.27
C ALA A 42 15.17 2.42 -22.16
N ALA A 43 14.33 3.40 -21.77
CA ALA A 43 13.10 3.72 -22.52
C ALA A 43 13.44 4.10 -23.98
N PRO A 44 12.87 3.40 -24.96
CA PRO A 44 13.18 3.66 -26.35
C PRO A 44 12.80 5.09 -26.74
N ASP A 45 13.67 5.73 -27.50
CA ASP A 45 13.50 7.08 -28.07
C ASP A 45 13.40 8.23 -27.03
N ILE A 46 13.60 7.97 -25.74
CA ILE A 46 13.64 8.99 -24.71
C ILE A 46 15.08 9.40 -24.38
N THR A 47 15.36 10.68 -24.47
CA THR A 47 16.67 11.28 -24.22
C THR A 47 16.56 12.51 -23.31
N ASP A 48 17.69 13.09 -22.88
CA ASP A 48 17.70 14.35 -22.11
C ASP A 48 17.07 15.53 -22.84
N SER A 49 17.02 15.48 -24.16
CA SER A 49 16.39 16.50 -25.01
C SER A 49 14.93 16.25 -25.30
N SER A 50 14.35 15.13 -24.87
CA SER A 50 12.94 14.84 -25.09
C SER A 50 12.05 15.88 -24.46
N THR A 51 11.05 16.28 -25.26
CA THR A 51 10.03 17.24 -24.83
C THR A 51 9.06 16.62 -23.83
N ALA A 52 8.37 17.46 -23.06
CA ALA A 52 7.32 17.00 -22.16
C ALA A 52 6.22 16.22 -22.89
N GLN A 53 5.86 16.64 -24.11
CA GLN A 53 4.86 15.97 -24.93
C GLN A 53 5.31 14.56 -25.33
N GLU A 54 6.55 14.39 -25.82
CA GLU A 54 7.08 13.06 -26.19
C GLU A 54 7.11 12.12 -25.00
N VAL A 55 7.50 12.62 -23.82
CA VAL A 55 7.50 11.84 -22.58
C VAL A 55 6.08 11.49 -22.13
N ALA A 56 5.15 12.45 -22.18
CA ALA A 56 3.75 12.18 -21.84
C ALA A 56 3.11 11.13 -22.77
N ASP A 57 3.41 11.20 -24.06
CA ASP A 57 2.95 10.23 -25.07
C ASP A 57 3.56 8.83 -24.83
N TYR A 58 4.83 8.78 -24.44
CA TYR A 58 5.48 7.52 -24.04
C TYR A 58 4.81 6.93 -22.79
N LEU A 59 4.69 7.73 -21.72
CA LEU A 59 4.10 7.27 -20.47
C LEU A 59 2.65 6.82 -20.63
N SER A 60 1.88 7.48 -21.47
CA SER A 60 0.49 7.08 -21.75
C SER A 60 0.35 5.70 -22.37
N LYS A 61 1.41 5.20 -23.00
CA LYS A 61 1.48 3.86 -23.61
C LYS A 61 2.16 2.84 -22.68
N ALA A 62 3.18 3.28 -21.95
CA ALA A 62 3.98 2.42 -21.08
C ALA A 62 3.29 2.13 -19.74
N ILE A 63 2.58 3.12 -19.19
CA ILE A 63 1.77 2.96 -17.99
C ILE A 63 0.34 2.61 -18.46
N THR A 64 0.13 1.34 -18.79
CA THR A 64 -1.22 0.87 -19.12
C THR A 64 -2.08 0.82 -17.88
N ASP A 65 -3.29 1.34 -17.98
CA ASP A 65 -4.33 1.14 -16.97
C ASP A 65 -4.68 -0.35 -16.96
N THR A 66 -4.02 -1.06 -16.06
CA THR A 66 -4.29 -2.47 -15.86
C THR A 66 -5.58 -2.57 -15.10
N THR A 67 -6.59 -3.04 -15.79
CA THR A 67 -7.92 -3.26 -15.28
C THR A 67 -7.91 -3.86 -13.88
N ASP A 68 -8.53 -3.12 -12.95
CA ASP A 68 -9.33 -3.53 -11.83
C ASP A 68 -8.71 -4.32 -10.66
N THR A 69 -7.56 -4.96 -10.79
CA THR A 69 -7.01 -5.74 -9.67
C THR A 69 -5.50 -5.60 -9.49
N THR A 70 -4.82 -4.90 -10.37
CA THR A 70 -3.36 -4.84 -10.33
C THR A 70 -2.90 -3.66 -9.48
N VAL A 71 -2.33 -4.01 -8.37
CA VAL A 71 -1.59 -3.08 -7.53
C VAL A 71 -0.24 -2.84 -8.19
N VAL A 72 0.21 -1.59 -8.20
CA VAL A 72 1.54 -1.22 -8.69
C VAL A 72 2.60 -1.93 -7.85
N LYS A 73 3.54 -2.59 -8.50
CA LYS A 73 4.63 -3.33 -7.86
C LYS A 73 5.90 -2.48 -7.80
N LYS A 74 6.84 -2.93 -6.99
CA LYS A 74 8.14 -2.25 -6.79
C LYS A 74 8.85 -1.92 -8.11
N ASP A 75 8.89 -2.87 -9.04
CA ASP A 75 9.62 -2.74 -10.30
C ASP A 75 8.81 -2.10 -11.43
N ASP A 76 7.56 -1.75 -11.20
CA ASP A 76 6.73 -1.09 -12.20
C ASP A 76 7.22 0.34 -12.46
N LEU A 77 7.19 0.74 -13.72
CA LEU A 77 7.66 2.06 -14.16
C LEU A 77 6.99 3.20 -13.37
N LEU A 78 5.68 3.10 -13.12
CA LEU A 78 4.96 4.09 -12.34
C LEU A 78 5.50 4.22 -10.91
N ASN A 79 5.83 3.12 -10.25
CA ASN A 79 6.41 3.15 -8.90
C ASN A 79 7.80 3.78 -8.90
N LYS A 80 8.64 3.42 -9.85
CA LYS A 80 9.99 4.01 -9.99
C LYS A 80 9.93 5.50 -10.21
N ILE A 81 9.03 5.97 -11.09
CA ILE A 81 8.80 7.41 -11.30
C ILE A 81 8.28 8.07 -10.02
N ALA A 82 7.33 7.42 -9.33
CA ALA A 82 6.76 7.97 -8.10
C ALA A 82 7.82 8.20 -7.03
N LEU A 83 8.69 7.23 -6.79
CA LEU A 83 9.77 7.34 -5.81
C LEU A 83 10.79 8.44 -6.20
N ALA A 84 11.16 8.54 -7.47
CA ALA A 84 12.05 9.59 -7.94
C ALA A 84 11.42 10.99 -7.79
N VAL A 85 10.14 11.12 -8.11
CA VAL A 85 9.40 12.38 -7.97
C VAL A 85 9.26 12.78 -6.50
N GLU A 86 8.90 11.84 -5.62
CA GLU A 86 8.79 12.13 -4.18
C GLU A 86 10.09 12.67 -3.58
N LYS A 87 11.21 12.15 -4.05
CA LYS A 87 12.55 12.55 -3.59
C LYS A 87 12.99 13.93 -4.10
N GLU A 88 12.69 14.25 -5.35
CA GLU A 88 13.29 15.41 -6.04
C GLU A 88 12.31 16.57 -6.23
N VAL A 89 11.00 16.33 -6.24
CA VAL A 89 9.98 17.34 -6.55
C VAL A 89 9.26 17.78 -5.26
N PRO A 90 9.19 19.08 -4.99
CA PRO A 90 8.37 19.58 -3.88
C PRO A 90 6.88 19.24 -4.10
N ALA A 91 6.22 18.75 -3.07
CA ALA A 91 4.77 18.51 -3.13
C ALA A 91 4.01 19.84 -3.33
N GLY A 92 3.11 19.86 -4.27
CA GLY A 92 2.25 21.01 -4.57
C GLY A 92 1.07 21.18 -3.60
N GLY A 93 0.90 20.22 -2.68
CA GLY A 93 -0.13 20.25 -1.66
C GLY A 93 -0.35 18.87 -1.04
N SER A 94 -1.07 18.85 0.08
CA SER A 94 -1.54 17.62 0.72
C SER A 94 -3.06 17.70 0.90
N PHE A 95 -3.73 16.56 0.90
CA PHE A 95 -5.18 16.45 1.09
C PHE A 95 -5.52 15.06 1.62
N ASP A 96 -6.71 14.92 2.15
CA ASP A 96 -7.25 13.64 2.62
C ASP A 96 -8.32 13.07 1.65
N ALA A 97 -8.82 11.89 1.97
CA ALA A 97 -9.84 11.24 1.13
C ALA A 97 -11.20 11.96 1.16
N GLU A 98 -11.44 12.82 2.14
CA GLU A 98 -12.71 13.54 2.34
C GLU A 98 -12.66 14.95 1.71
N THR A 99 -11.46 15.46 1.44
CA THR A 99 -11.23 16.80 0.89
C THR A 99 -10.77 16.74 -0.56
N ALA A 100 -11.52 17.31 -1.46
CA ALA A 100 -11.15 17.35 -2.88
C ALA A 100 -9.85 18.15 -3.10
N PHE A 101 -8.90 17.57 -3.83
CA PHE A 101 -7.71 18.30 -4.27
C PHE A 101 -8.08 19.33 -5.33
N THR A 102 -7.68 20.58 -5.11
CA THR A 102 -7.83 21.66 -6.07
C THR A 102 -6.46 22.11 -6.55
N ALA A 103 -6.16 21.84 -7.81
CA ALA A 103 -4.90 22.23 -8.44
C ALA A 103 -4.90 23.73 -8.79
N THR A 104 -3.76 24.38 -8.61
CA THR A 104 -3.54 25.75 -9.10
C THR A 104 -3.41 25.78 -10.61
N ASP A 105 -2.65 24.86 -11.18
CA ASP A 105 -2.41 24.72 -12.61
C ASP A 105 -3.02 23.42 -13.14
N LYS A 106 -3.45 23.42 -14.39
CA LYS A 106 -3.92 22.21 -15.08
C LYS A 106 -2.75 21.36 -15.56
N GLY A 107 -2.98 20.07 -15.73
CA GLY A 107 -1.99 19.15 -16.29
C GLY A 107 -2.01 17.76 -15.68
N TYR A 108 -0.86 17.11 -15.69
CA TYR A 108 -0.71 15.76 -15.15
C TYR A 108 -0.12 15.82 -13.75
N TYR A 109 -0.78 15.12 -12.85
CA TYR A 109 -0.40 15.00 -11.44
C TYR A 109 -0.17 13.56 -11.05
N LEU A 110 0.82 13.37 -10.21
CA LEU A 110 1.06 12.15 -9.45
C LEU A 110 0.54 12.37 -8.03
N PHE A 111 -0.29 11.46 -7.56
CA PHE A 111 -0.82 11.42 -6.21
C PHE A 111 -0.24 10.23 -5.48
N MET A 112 0.29 10.46 -4.29
CA MET A 112 0.92 9.45 -3.46
C MET A 112 0.35 9.50 -2.05
N THR A 113 0.34 8.37 -1.37
CA THR A 113 0.02 8.35 0.06
C THR A 113 1.07 9.15 0.81
N ASP A 114 0.65 10.07 1.66
CA ASP A 114 1.54 10.69 2.63
C ASP A 114 1.87 9.66 3.72
N VAL A 115 3.09 9.12 3.69
CA VAL A 115 3.52 8.09 4.64
C VAL A 115 3.43 8.54 6.10
N THR A 116 3.45 9.86 6.35
CA THR A 116 3.27 10.41 7.70
C THR A 116 1.83 10.30 8.21
N SER A 117 0.88 10.06 7.32
CA SER A 117 -0.54 9.82 7.66
C SER A 117 -0.85 8.36 7.96
N ILE A 118 0.06 7.45 7.63
CA ILE A 118 -0.05 6.04 7.96
C ILE A 118 0.41 5.86 9.41
N GLY A 119 -0.30 5.04 10.17
CA GLY A 119 0.08 4.73 11.54
C GLY A 119 1.48 4.11 11.62
N THR A 120 2.19 4.46 12.68
CA THR A 120 3.45 3.82 13.03
C THR A 120 3.19 2.55 13.82
N LYS A 121 4.25 1.80 14.10
CA LYS A 121 4.19 0.62 14.96
C LYS A 121 3.66 0.94 16.38
N GLU A 122 3.82 2.16 16.85
CA GLU A 122 3.38 2.60 18.18
C GLU A 122 1.91 3.05 18.23
N ASP A 123 1.35 3.48 17.10
CA ASP A 123 -0.02 4.00 17.03
C ASP A 123 -0.92 3.23 16.04
N HIS A 124 -0.59 1.97 15.80
CA HIS A 124 -1.25 1.09 14.84
C HIS A 124 -2.73 0.80 15.13
N ALA A 125 -3.21 1.02 16.36
CA ALA A 125 -4.59 0.74 16.74
C ALA A 125 -5.59 1.73 16.12
N ASP A 126 -5.18 2.99 15.95
CA ASP A 126 -6.10 4.10 15.64
C ASP A 126 -5.95 4.66 14.24
N LYS A 127 -4.95 4.18 13.44
CA LYS A 127 -4.69 4.72 12.12
C LYS A 127 -4.81 3.66 11.03
N LYS A 128 -5.22 4.12 9.85
CA LYS A 128 -5.22 3.30 8.64
C LYS A 128 -3.79 2.82 8.35
N GLN A 129 -3.63 1.52 8.19
CA GLN A 129 -2.32 0.87 8.12
C GLN A 129 -1.86 0.59 6.68
N THR A 130 -2.57 1.08 5.66
CA THR A 130 -2.26 0.78 4.27
C THR A 130 -2.14 2.04 3.44
N GLY A 131 -1.09 2.14 2.62
CA GLY A 131 -0.99 3.12 1.55
C GLY A 131 -1.66 2.62 0.27
N THR A 132 -1.94 3.55 -0.63
CA THR A 132 -2.39 3.22 -1.98
C THR A 132 -1.21 3.16 -2.94
N SER A 133 -1.40 2.49 -4.08
CA SER A 133 -0.51 2.63 -5.22
C SER A 133 -0.47 4.08 -5.71
N PRO A 134 0.66 4.55 -6.28
CA PRO A 134 0.73 5.85 -6.94
C PRO A 134 -0.37 6.00 -8.01
N ILE A 135 -0.95 7.18 -8.08
CA ILE A 135 -2.02 7.49 -9.03
C ILE A 135 -1.55 8.60 -9.95
N PHE A 136 -1.53 8.35 -11.24
CA PHE A 136 -1.20 9.33 -12.26
C PHE A 136 -2.48 9.77 -12.98
N ALA A 137 -2.84 11.06 -12.87
CA ALA A 137 -4.11 11.56 -13.40
C ALA A 137 -3.99 12.94 -14.02
N VAL A 138 -4.90 13.22 -14.97
CA VAL A 138 -5.07 14.53 -15.57
C VAL A 138 -6.02 15.37 -14.72
N VAL A 139 -5.55 16.52 -14.27
CA VAL A 139 -6.31 17.47 -13.47
C VAL A 139 -6.60 18.73 -14.29
N GLY A 140 -7.84 19.16 -14.27
CA GLY A 140 -8.34 20.34 -14.99
C GLY A 140 -9.68 20.04 -15.67
N GLY A 141 -10.44 21.08 -15.99
CA GLY A 141 -11.82 20.94 -16.45
C GLY A 141 -12.75 20.45 -15.33
N ASN A 142 -13.64 19.52 -15.65
CA ASN A 142 -14.54 18.93 -14.66
C ASN A 142 -13.80 18.08 -13.62
N ALA A 143 -14.36 18.01 -12.43
CA ALA A 143 -13.82 17.17 -11.35
C ALA A 143 -13.69 15.70 -11.79
N VAL A 144 -12.64 15.05 -11.32
CA VAL A 144 -12.39 13.63 -11.51
C VAL A 144 -12.45 12.95 -10.16
N THR A 145 -13.22 11.89 -10.08
CA THR A 145 -13.20 10.99 -8.91
C THR A 145 -12.18 9.89 -9.16
N VAL A 146 -11.23 9.78 -8.26
CA VAL A 146 -10.22 8.71 -8.29
C VAL A 146 -10.52 7.74 -7.17
N THR A 147 -10.58 6.45 -7.50
CA THR A 147 -10.77 5.40 -6.50
C THR A 147 -9.41 4.85 -6.10
N GLU A 148 -9.15 4.85 -4.79
CA GLU A 148 -7.97 4.22 -4.24
C GLU A 148 -7.95 2.72 -4.54
N LYS A 149 -6.83 2.22 -5.05
CA LYS A 149 -6.58 0.78 -5.13
C LYS A 149 -5.78 0.36 -3.90
N THR A 150 -6.49 0.03 -2.83
CA THR A 150 -5.89 -0.49 -1.61
C THR A 150 -6.04 -1.99 -1.54
N ASN A 151 -5.01 -2.68 -1.08
CA ASN A 151 -5.11 -4.06 -0.64
C ASN A 151 -4.99 -4.09 0.88
N SER A 152 -6.09 -4.35 1.54
CA SER A 152 -6.07 -4.54 2.99
C SER A 152 -5.57 -5.93 3.32
N PRO A 153 -4.72 -6.07 4.34
CA PRO A 153 -4.40 -7.37 4.91
C PRO A 153 -5.68 -8.06 5.38
N THR A 154 -5.69 -9.38 5.32
CA THR A 154 -6.79 -10.20 5.86
C THR A 154 -6.27 -11.05 6.99
N VAL A 155 -7.16 -11.43 7.89
CA VAL A 155 -6.88 -12.40 8.94
C VAL A 155 -8.02 -13.39 9.05
N GLU A 156 -7.67 -14.66 9.19
CA GLU A 156 -8.59 -15.75 9.49
C GLU A 156 -8.10 -16.47 10.75
N LYS A 157 -9.01 -16.81 11.66
CA LYS A 157 -8.72 -17.60 12.86
C LYS A 157 -9.48 -18.91 12.80
N LYS A 158 -8.79 -20.00 12.99
CA LYS A 158 -9.36 -21.34 13.10
C LYS A 158 -8.91 -22.00 14.41
N VAL A 159 -9.70 -22.96 14.83
CA VAL A 159 -9.45 -23.78 16.01
C VAL A 159 -9.53 -25.26 15.64
N LYS A 160 -8.83 -26.10 16.38
CA LYS A 160 -8.84 -27.52 16.15
C LYS A 160 -9.52 -28.24 17.32
N ASP A 161 -10.42 -29.15 16.98
CA ASP A 161 -11.09 -30.02 17.96
C ASP A 161 -10.08 -30.97 18.62
N ASP A 162 -10.31 -31.35 19.85
CA ASP A 162 -9.44 -32.27 20.62
C ASP A 162 -9.48 -33.72 20.13
N LYS A 163 -10.34 -34.02 19.15
CA LYS A 163 -10.41 -35.36 18.55
C LYS A 163 -9.22 -35.66 17.65
N PRO A 164 -8.72 -36.88 17.66
CA PRO A 164 -7.65 -37.31 16.77
C PRO A 164 -8.00 -37.03 15.30
N HIS A 165 -7.05 -36.44 14.54
CA HIS A 165 -7.20 -36.11 13.12
C HIS A 165 -8.28 -35.08 12.78
N SER A 166 -8.67 -34.25 13.74
CA SER A 166 -9.59 -33.14 13.47
C SER A 166 -8.97 -32.13 12.49
N ASN A 167 -9.84 -31.53 11.68
CA ASN A 167 -9.46 -30.44 10.78
C ASN A 167 -9.61 -29.09 11.48
N TRP A 168 -8.96 -28.04 10.92
CA TRP A 168 -9.17 -26.67 11.31
C TRP A 168 -10.62 -26.24 11.01
N ALA A 169 -11.28 -25.63 11.99
CA ALA A 169 -12.68 -25.23 11.91
C ALA A 169 -12.92 -23.90 12.63
N ASP A 170 -14.10 -23.31 12.43
CA ASP A 170 -14.51 -22.08 13.11
C ASP A 170 -14.94 -22.32 14.57
N LYS A 171 -15.20 -23.58 14.90
CA LYS A 171 -15.66 -24.01 16.23
C LYS A 171 -15.06 -25.37 16.55
N ALA A 172 -14.76 -25.58 17.82
CA ALA A 172 -14.29 -26.87 18.33
C ALA A 172 -14.78 -27.06 19.77
N ASP A 173 -14.89 -28.31 20.18
CA ASP A 173 -15.10 -28.67 21.56
C ASP A 173 -13.76 -28.90 22.26
N SER A 174 -13.67 -28.49 23.52
CA SER A 174 -12.51 -28.76 24.37
C SER A 174 -12.96 -28.86 25.82
N GLN A 175 -12.18 -29.52 26.65
CA GLN A 175 -12.42 -29.65 28.06
C GLN A 175 -11.50 -28.72 28.87
N MET A 176 -11.94 -28.34 30.06
CA MET A 176 -11.11 -27.54 30.96
C MET A 176 -9.78 -28.22 31.27
N GLY A 177 -8.70 -27.45 31.16
CA GLY A 177 -7.33 -27.94 31.40
C GLY A 177 -6.69 -28.62 30.19
N GLN A 178 -7.36 -28.64 29.04
CA GLN A 178 -6.77 -29.13 27.78
C GLN A 178 -6.07 -27.99 26.99
N ASN A 179 -5.05 -28.38 26.24
CA ASN A 179 -4.44 -27.51 25.25
C ASN A 179 -5.29 -27.49 23.99
N VAL A 180 -5.58 -26.29 23.51
CA VAL A 180 -6.35 -26.07 22.30
C VAL A 180 -5.46 -25.41 21.25
N GLU A 181 -5.39 -26.00 20.07
CA GLU A 181 -4.62 -25.49 18.95
C GLU A 181 -5.43 -24.43 18.18
N TYR A 182 -4.83 -23.26 17.98
CA TYR A 182 -5.36 -22.19 17.14
C TYR A 182 -4.44 -21.92 15.96
N GLN A 183 -5.01 -21.55 14.84
CA GLN A 183 -4.30 -21.09 13.66
C GLN A 183 -4.79 -19.69 13.27
N LEU A 184 -3.87 -18.76 13.16
CA LEU A 184 -4.10 -17.43 12.60
C LEU A 184 -3.45 -17.41 11.21
N THR A 185 -4.24 -17.17 10.18
CA THR A 185 -3.75 -17.03 8.82
C THR A 185 -3.96 -15.60 8.37
N GLY A 186 -2.88 -14.92 8.04
CA GLY A 186 -2.91 -13.55 7.56
C GLY A 186 -2.35 -13.41 6.16
N THR A 187 -2.85 -12.44 5.42
CA THR A 187 -2.27 -12.02 4.15
C THR A 187 -1.75 -10.60 4.26
N VAL A 188 -0.59 -10.33 3.71
CA VAL A 188 -0.07 -8.98 3.55
C VAL A 188 -0.69 -8.31 2.31
N ALA A 189 -0.63 -6.98 2.24
CA ALA A 189 -1.06 -6.26 1.06
C ALA A 189 -0.21 -6.66 -0.15
N LYS A 190 -0.81 -6.72 -1.35
CA LYS A 190 -0.11 -7.15 -2.59
C LYS A 190 1.03 -6.21 -3.01
N ASN A 191 1.02 -4.96 -2.52
CA ASN A 191 2.05 -3.97 -2.76
C ASN A 191 3.07 -3.89 -1.62
N VAL A 192 3.17 -4.91 -0.77
CA VAL A 192 4.10 -4.95 0.37
C VAL A 192 5.55 -4.71 -0.07
N ASP A 193 5.92 -5.15 -1.25
CA ASP A 193 7.26 -5.02 -1.82
C ASP A 193 7.62 -3.58 -2.27
N THR A 194 6.65 -2.66 -2.30
CA THR A 194 6.90 -1.24 -2.60
C THR A 194 7.37 -0.45 -1.39
N PHE A 195 7.30 -1.02 -0.19
CA PHE A 195 7.72 -0.38 1.05
C PHE A 195 9.11 -0.90 1.48
N ASP A 196 9.95 -0.01 1.99
CA ASP A 196 11.26 -0.39 2.55
C ASP A 196 11.11 -1.22 3.83
N THR A 197 10.08 -0.92 4.61
CA THR A 197 9.72 -1.63 5.84
C THR A 197 8.21 -1.82 5.88
N TYR A 198 7.79 -2.96 6.38
CA TYR A 198 6.37 -3.29 6.50
C TYR A 198 6.11 -3.85 7.89
N TYR A 199 5.36 -3.10 8.70
CA TYR A 199 4.95 -3.55 10.02
C TYR A 199 3.74 -4.46 9.89
N TYR A 200 3.84 -5.64 10.46
CA TYR A 200 2.75 -6.60 10.50
C TYR A 200 2.63 -7.23 11.89
N GLN A 201 1.42 -7.29 12.42
CA GLN A 201 1.17 -7.86 13.73
C GLN A 201 -0.13 -8.66 13.71
N PHE A 202 -0.10 -9.86 14.24
CA PHE A 202 -1.29 -10.54 14.72
C PHE A 202 -1.61 -10.04 16.12
N HIS A 203 -2.86 -9.67 16.33
CA HIS A 203 -3.40 -9.20 17.57
C HIS A 203 -4.57 -10.10 17.92
N ASP A 204 -4.42 -10.97 18.89
CA ASP A 204 -5.39 -11.97 19.26
C ASP A 204 -5.85 -11.80 20.70
N GLU A 205 -7.10 -11.41 20.86
CA GLU A 205 -7.75 -11.32 22.18
C GLU A 205 -8.33 -12.68 22.55
N LEU A 206 -7.79 -13.26 23.62
CA LEU A 206 -8.24 -14.51 24.18
C LEU A 206 -9.21 -14.25 25.32
N SER A 207 -10.32 -14.99 25.37
CA SER A 207 -11.26 -14.91 26.49
C SER A 207 -10.61 -15.25 27.82
N ALA A 208 -11.15 -14.76 28.91
CA ALA A 208 -10.60 -14.92 30.28
C ALA A 208 -10.32 -16.38 30.71
N GLY A 209 -10.94 -17.35 30.03
CA GLY A 209 -10.71 -18.79 30.30
C GLY A 209 -9.54 -19.40 29.55
N LEU A 210 -8.87 -18.63 28.69
CA LEU A 210 -7.76 -19.11 27.84
C LEU A 210 -6.45 -18.42 28.24
N THR A 211 -5.37 -19.20 28.24
CA THR A 211 -4.01 -18.72 28.44
C THR A 211 -3.15 -19.11 27.26
N ALA A 212 -2.40 -18.18 26.69
CA ALA A 212 -1.52 -18.49 25.58
C ALA A 212 -0.22 -19.16 26.05
N GLU A 213 0.13 -20.29 25.44
CA GLU A 213 1.42 -20.93 25.63
C GLU A 213 2.43 -20.39 24.60
N THR A 214 3.00 -19.24 24.89
CA THR A 214 3.85 -18.48 23.96
C THR A 214 5.04 -19.26 23.41
N ALA A 215 5.56 -20.22 24.18
CA ALA A 215 6.67 -21.09 23.76
C ALA A 215 6.28 -22.09 22.65
N THR A 216 4.98 -22.29 22.43
CA THR A 216 4.48 -23.20 21.37
C THR A 216 4.14 -22.49 20.06
N VAL A 217 4.23 -21.15 20.04
CA VAL A 217 3.93 -20.37 18.84
C VAL A 217 4.94 -20.68 17.73
N LYS A 218 4.43 -21.07 16.58
CA LYS A 218 5.19 -21.30 15.36
C LYS A 218 4.66 -20.42 14.27
N VAL A 219 5.56 -19.84 13.50
CA VAL A 219 5.20 -18.97 12.38
C VAL A 219 5.70 -19.56 11.08
N THR A 220 4.83 -19.58 10.08
CA THR A 220 5.17 -19.99 8.71
C THR A 220 4.85 -18.85 7.74
N VAL A 221 5.71 -18.68 6.74
CA VAL A 221 5.49 -17.79 5.61
C VAL A 221 5.52 -18.64 4.35
N ASP A 222 4.48 -18.60 3.55
CA ASP A 222 4.32 -19.41 2.34
C ASP A 222 4.58 -20.91 2.58
N GLY A 223 4.16 -21.41 3.75
CA GLY A 223 4.29 -22.80 4.15
C GLY A 223 5.66 -23.19 4.74
N ALA A 224 6.62 -22.28 4.77
CA ALA A 224 7.94 -22.51 5.39
C ALA A 224 8.00 -21.92 6.80
N GLU A 225 8.44 -22.71 7.78
CA GLU A 225 8.65 -22.21 9.14
C GLU A 225 9.81 -21.19 9.16
N ILE A 226 9.58 -20.04 9.79
CA ILE A 226 10.61 -19.02 9.97
C ILE A 226 11.25 -19.11 11.36
N GLU A 227 12.55 -18.84 11.41
CA GLU A 227 13.33 -18.93 12.65
C GLU A 227 12.89 -17.89 13.68
N GLY A 228 12.97 -18.27 14.95
CA GLY A 228 12.84 -17.33 16.07
C GLY A 228 13.85 -16.17 15.95
N GLY A 229 13.40 -14.97 16.29
CA GLY A 229 14.18 -13.73 16.11
C GLY A 229 13.80 -12.89 14.90
N LYS A 230 13.03 -13.47 13.96
CA LYS A 230 12.37 -12.68 12.89
C LYS A 230 10.97 -12.22 13.27
N TYR A 231 10.48 -12.65 14.42
CA TYR A 231 9.22 -12.20 15.00
C TYR A 231 9.32 -12.19 16.53
N VAL A 232 8.47 -11.39 17.14
CA VAL A 232 8.38 -11.28 18.61
C VAL A 232 7.00 -11.75 19.03
N VAL A 233 6.95 -12.65 20.00
CA VAL A 233 5.72 -13.10 20.65
C VAL A 233 5.61 -12.42 22.01
N ALA A 234 4.51 -11.73 22.26
CA ALA A 234 4.21 -11.15 23.56
C ALA A 234 2.80 -11.59 24.03
N TYR A 235 2.65 -11.76 25.31
CA TYR A 235 1.40 -12.11 25.94
C TYR A 235 1.18 -11.21 27.16
N ASP A 236 0.03 -10.57 27.21
CA ASP A 236 -0.39 -9.72 28.31
C ASP A 236 -1.64 -10.32 28.97
N ASP A 237 -1.48 -10.74 30.21
CA ASP A 237 -2.56 -11.25 31.06
C ASP A 237 -3.34 -10.07 31.63
N GLN A 238 -4.35 -9.64 30.90
CA GLN A 238 -5.24 -8.55 31.29
C GLN A 238 -6.15 -9.01 32.45
N LYS A 239 -5.78 -8.69 33.64
CA LYS A 239 -6.53 -9.07 34.88
C LYS A 239 -8.00 -8.67 34.90
N ASN A 240 -8.43 -7.77 34.00
CA ASN A 240 -9.78 -7.19 33.96
C ASN A 240 -10.55 -7.48 32.67
N GLY A 241 -10.07 -8.37 31.80
CA GLY A 241 -10.69 -8.59 30.49
C GLY A 241 -10.13 -9.77 29.74
N ASN A 242 -10.05 -9.66 28.44
CA ASN A 242 -9.45 -10.66 27.57
C ASN A 242 -7.92 -10.59 27.65
N ASN A 243 -7.30 -11.74 27.62
CA ASN A 243 -5.84 -11.85 27.52
C ASN A 243 -5.40 -11.53 26.09
N LEU A 244 -4.27 -10.87 25.94
CA LEU A 244 -3.79 -10.42 24.67
C LEU A 244 -2.52 -11.16 24.25
N LEU A 245 -2.61 -11.89 23.13
CA LEU A 245 -1.46 -12.45 22.43
C LEU A 245 -1.12 -11.61 21.21
N THR A 246 0.12 -11.18 21.08
CA THR A 246 0.61 -10.49 19.88
C THR A 246 1.79 -11.24 19.26
N VAL A 247 1.81 -11.29 17.93
CA VAL A 247 2.94 -11.79 17.14
C VAL A 247 3.32 -10.69 16.13
N THR A 248 4.49 -10.11 16.32
CA THR A 248 4.96 -8.93 15.58
C THR A 248 6.17 -9.27 14.71
N PHE A 249 6.16 -8.78 13.48
CA PHE A 249 7.20 -8.97 12.45
C PHE A 249 7.97 -7.69 12.18
#